data_c7b9b65d4ff0eb4b11b70832a49aab89
#
_entry.id   c7b9b65d4ff0eb4b11b70832a49aab89
#
_cell.length_a   1.000
_cell.length_b   1.000
_cell.length_c   1.000
_cell.angle_alpha   90.00
_cell.angle_beta   90.00
_cell.angle_gamma   90.00
#
_symmetry.space_group_name_H-M   'P 1'
#
loop_
_entity.id
_entity.type
_entity.pdbx_description
1 polymer ?
#
loop_
_entity_poly.entity_id
_entity_poly.type
_entity_poly.pdbx_seq_one_letter_code
_entity_poly.pdbx_strand_id
1 'polypeptide(L)'
;GGRKVGRHKHLWTYVIKYEPDYFGKKGFTTPKSLKQKTNAINIGQLDELIDKLTSEKKLEKKEDKAYIDLDKLGYNKLLATGKTTKPILVKVAAHSENAAKKIEDAGGQILSETEEKHEEVKETEETSAKS
;
A
#
# COMPACT_ATOMS: atom_id res chain seq x y z
N GLY A 1 37.71 -14.17 30.02
CA GLY A 1 37.18 -13.97 28.75
C GLY A 1 35.65 -14.12 28.62
N GLY A 2 35.00 -13.08 28.34
CA GLY A 2 33.55 -13.08 28.24
C GLY A 2 32.97 -13.57 26.92
N ARG A 3 33.76 -14.00 25.97
CA ARG A 3 33.25 -14.42 24.64
C ARG A 3 33.02 -15.92 24.60
N LYS A 4 31.88 -16.34 24.09
CA LYS A 4 31.52 -17.74 23.88
C LYS A 4 32.16 -18.32 22.62
N VAL A 5 33.49 -18.52 22.68
CA VAL A 5 34.30 -19.01 21.57
C VAL A 5 34.47 -20.54 21.64
N GLY A 6 34.58 -21.20 20.53
CA GLY A 6 34.86 -22.63 20.42
C GLY A 6 33.67 -23.56 20.64
N ARG A 7 32.45 -23.09 20.56
CA ARG A 7 31.24 -23.90 20.73
C ARG A 7 31.04 -24.95 19.65
N HIS A 8 31.55 -24.72 18.47
CA HIS A 8 31.57 -25.72 17.40
C HIS A 8 32.73 -26.74 17.50
N LYS A 9 33.69 -26.47 18.35
CA LYS A 9 34.91 -27.30 18.51
C LYS A 9 35.00 -27.87 19.91
N HIS A 10 35.87 -27.33 20.73
CA HIS A 10 36.13 -27.86 22.07
C HIS A 10 34.97 -27.72 23.08
N LEU A 11 34.06 -26.78 22.87
CA LEU A 11 32.85 -26.63 23.70
C LEU A 11 31.61 -27.32 23.10
N TRP A 12 31.76 -28.12 22.04
CA TRP A 12 30.65 -28.81 21.42
C TRP A 12 29.89 -29.73 22.37
N THR A 13 30.58 -30.49 23.21
CA THR A 13 29.96 -31.34 24.22
C THR A 13 29.12 -30.52 25.21
N TYR A 14 29.63 -29.35 25.61
CA TYR A 14 28.92 -28.43 26.47
C TYR A 14 27.64 -27.90 25.81
N VAL A 15 27.70 -27.53 24.56
CA VAL A 15 26.53 -27.07 23.78
C VAL A 15 25.46 -28.17 23.69
N ILE A 16 25.83 -29.39 23.39
CA ILE A 16 24.89 -30.51 23.29
C ILE A 16 24.18 -30.77 24.63
N LYS A 17 24.93 -30.69 25.73
CA LYS A 17 24.44 -31.01 27.06
C LYS A 17 23.62 -29.90 27.72
N TYR A 18 24.09 -28.66 27.61
CA TYR A 18 23.52 -27.52 28.36
C TYR A 18 22.80 -26.49 27.48
N GLU A 19 23.18 -26.35 26.25
CA GLU A 19 22.62 -25.37 25.30
C GLU A 19 22.27 -26.00 23.95
N PRO A 20 21.36 -27.01 23.91
CA PRO A 20 21.03 -27.71 22.66
C PRO A 20 20.46 -26.78 21.58
N ASP A 21 19.88 -25.66 21.98
CA ASP A 21 19.27 -24.66 21.10
C ASP A 21 20.21 -23.52 20.69
N TYR A 22 21.52 -23.61 21.09
CA TYR A 22 22.45 -22.54 20.80
C TYR A 22 22.63 -22.28 19.31
N PHE A 23 22.75 -23.34 18.52
CA PHE A 23 22.70 -23.27 17.06
C PHE A 23 21.30 -23.61 16.58
N GLY A 24 20.84 -22.88 15.60
CA GLY A 24 19.54 -23.09 15.01
C GLY A 24 18.67 -21.83 15.05
N LYS A 25 17.60 -21.90 14.35
CA LYS A 25 16.61 -20.81 14.28
C LYS A 25 15.67 -20.91 15.48
N LYS A 26 15.61 -19.85 16.28
CA LYS A 26 14.71 -19.74 17.42
C LYS A 26 13.47 -18.94 17.06
N GLY A 27 12.32 -19.34 17.64
CA GLY A 27 11.07 -18.63 17.55
C GLY A 27 10.21 -18.98 16.34
N PHE A 28 9.02 -18.43 16.34
CA PHE A 28 8.06 -18.58 15.25
C PHE A 28 8.34 -17.56 14.14
N THR A 29 8.51 -18.04 12.93
CA THR A 29 8.46 -17.20 11.73
C THR A 29 7.02 -17.16 11.22
N THR A 30 6.48 -15.95 11.09
CA THR A 30 5.18 -15.78 10.43
C THR A 30 5.27 -16.29 8.99
N PRO A 31 4.40 -17.21 8.55
CA PRO A 31 4.41 -17.68 7.18
C PRO A 31 4.26 -16.50 6.21
N LYS A 32 5.22 -16.33 5.32
CA LYS A 32 5.19 -15.26 4.31
C LYS A 32 3.98 -15.35 3.39
N SER A 33 3.42 -16.55 3.23
CA SER A 33 2.21 -16.78 2.43
C SER A 33 0.95 -16.14 3.01
N LEU A 34 0.91 -15.85 4.31
CA LEU A 34 -0.20 -15.18 4.97
C LEU A 34 -0.09 -13.66 4.95
N LYS A 35 1.08 -13.11 4.60
CA LYS A 35 1.26 -11.67 4.44
C LYS A 35 0.78 -11.24 3.07
N GLN A 36 -0.21 -10.39 3.04
CA GLN A 36 -0.61 -9.71 1.82
C GLN A 36 0.49 -8.74 1.39
N LYS A 37 0.95 -8.87 0.16
CA LYS A 37 1.90 -7.91 -0.41
C LYS A 37 1.16 -6.61 -0.68
N THR A 38 1.61 -5.53 -0.05
CA THR A 38 1.12 -4.20 -0.33
C THR A 38 2.02 -3.54 -1.37
N ASN A 39 1.48 -3.31 -2.56
CA ASN A 39 2.15 -2.52 -3.57
C ASN A 39 1.78 -1.06 -3.36
N ALA A 40 2.72 -0.25 -2.94
CA ALA A 40 2.51 1.16 -2.70
C ALA A 40 3.08 2.02 -3.84
N ILE A 41 2.40 3.12 -4.14
CA ILE A 41 2.89 4.14 -5.06
C ILE A 41 2.90 5.49 -4.36
N ASN A 42 3.91 6.30 -4.62
CA ASN A 42 4.00 7.66 -4.11
C ASN A 42 3.35 8.66 -5.08
N ILE A 43 2.94 9.81 -4.56
CA ILE A 43 2.33 10.89 -5.35
C ILE A 43 3.25 11.34 -6.49
N GLY A 44 4.56 11.45 -6.27
CA GLY A 44 5.52 11.79 -7.32
C GLY A 44 5.56 10.76 -8.44
N GLN A 45 5.53 9.48 -8.11
CA GLN A 45 5.46 8.40 -9.09
C GLN A 45 4.12 8.37 -9.84
N LEU A 46 3.05 8.70 -9.15
CA LEU A 46 1.72 8.84 -9.75
C LEU A 46 1.70 9.94 -10.82
N ASP A 47 2.32 11.06 -10.54
CA ASP A 47 2.44 12.18 -11.47
C ASP A 47 3.21 11.79 -12.75
N GLU A 48 4.31 11.05 -12.60
CA GLU A 48 5.06 10.47 -13.73
C GLU A 48 4.24 9.48 -14.55
N LEU A 49 3.44 8.64 -13.91
CA LEU A 49 2.54 7.71 -14.58
C LEU A 49 1.47 8.44 -15.39
N ILE A 50 0.92 9.52 -14.83
CA ILE A 50 -0.06 10.36 -15.54
C ILE A 50 0.55 10.94 -16.80
N ASP A 51 1.76 11.45 -16.72
CA ASP A 51 2.46 12.00 -17.89
C ASP A 51 2.71 10.94 -18.97
N LYS A 52 3.10 9.73 -18.57
CA LYS A 52 3.25 8.59 -19.50
C LYS A 52 1.92 8.20 -20.16
N LEU A 53 0.86 8.05 -19.37
CA LEU A 53 -0.46 7.69 -19.88
C LEU A 53 -1.05 8.79 -20.76
N THR A 54 -0.80 10.04 -20.46
CA THR A 54 -1.20 11.17 -21.30
C THR A 54 -0.48 11.13 -22.65
N SER A 55 0.82 10.85 -22.63
CA SER A 55 1.61 10.69 -23.87
C SER A 55 1.14 9.52 -24.72
N GLU A 56 0.72 8.43 -24.09
CA GLU A 56 0.17 7.25 -24.77
C GLU A 56 -1.32 7.36 -25.14
N LYS A 57 -1.98 8.47 -24.78
CA LYS A 57 -3.42 8.72 -24.96
C LYS A 57 -4.32 7.65 -24.33
N LYS A 58 -3.86 6.99 -23.29
CA LYS A 58 -4.60 5.98 -22.52
C LYS A 58 -5.30 6.53 -21.28
N LEU A 59 -5.16 7.81 -21.02
CA LEU A 59 -5.73 8.44 -19.84
C LEU A 59 -7.22 8.75 -20.04
N GLU A 60 -8.04 8.28 -19.13
CA GLU A 60 -9.44 8.67 -19.05
C GLU A 60 -9.56 10.01 -18.29
N LYS A 61 -10.35 10.92 -18.83
CA LYS A 61 -10.68 12.17 -18.15
C LYS A 61 -12.13 12.13 -17.69
N LYS A 62 -12.35 12.38 -16.43
CA LYS A 62 -13.67 12.56 -15.85
C LYS A 62 -13.72 13.96 -15.21
N GLU A 63 -14.76 14.72 -15.52
CA GLU A 63 -14.95 16.06 -14.93
C GLU A 63 -13.75 17.01 -15.05
N ASP A 64 -13.06 17.00 -16.20
CA ASP A 64 -11.83 17.73 -16.46
C ASP A 64 -10.62 17.33 -15.58
N LYS A 65 -10.75 16.26 -14.82
CA LYS A 65 -9.67 15.69 -14.02
C LYS A 65 -9.15 14.40 -14.64
N ALA A 66 -7.87 14.16 -14.47
CA ALA A 66 -7.26 12.89 -14.89
C ALA A 66 -7.74 11.77 -13.96
N TYR A 67 -8.44 10.78 -14.50
CA TYR A 67 -8.89 9.62 -13.75
C TYR A 67 -7.90 8.48 -13.85
N ILE A 68 -7.50 7.95 -12.70
CA ILE A 68 -6.62 6.78 -12.62
C ILE A 68 -7.19 5.78 -11.63
N ASP A 69 -7.26 4.53 -12.07
CA ASP A 69 -7.59 3.40 -11.22
C ASP A 69 -6.30 2.64 -10.86
N LEU A 70 -5.82 2.82 -9.64
CA LEU A 70 -4.61 2.17 -9.15
C LEU A 70 -4.79 0.67 -8.92
N ASP A 71 -5.99 0.22 -8.63
CA ASP A 71 -6.29 -1.21 -8.47
C ASP A 71 -6.06 -1.98 -9.77
N LYS A 72 -6.45 -1.42 -10.91
CA LYS A 72 -6.19 -2.00 -12.24
C LYS A 72 -4.70 -2.04 -12.57
N LEU A 73 -3.93 -1.09 -12.05
CA LEU A 73 -2.47 -1.03 -12.24
C LEU A 73 -1.71 -1.93 -11.25
N GLY A 74 -2.39 -2.53 -10.28
CA GLY A 74 -1.80 -3.40 -9.29
C GLY A 74 -1.25 -2.70 -8.05
N TYR A 75 -1.60 -1.45 -7.80
CA TYR A 75 -1.23 -0.71 -6.61
C TYR A 75 -2.36 -0.70 -5.58
N ASN A 76 -2.04 -1.04 -4.33
CA ASN A 76 -3.02 -1.16 -3.26
C ASN A 76 -3.03 0.05 -2.33
N LYS A 77 -1.96 0.83 -2.28
CA LYS A 77 -1.81 1.95 -1.37
C LYS A 77 -1.16 3.16 -2.02
N LEU A 78 -1.66 4.33 -1.67
CA LEU A 78 -1.11 5.62 -2.09
C LEU A 78 -0.39 6.29 -0.91
N LEU A 79 0.86 6.67 -1.12
CA LEU A 79 1.70 7.34 -0.14
C LEU A 79 2.02 8.79 -0.56
N ALA A 80 2.40 9.59 0.41
CA ALA A 80 2.50 11.04 0.27
C ALA A 80 3.85 11.58 -0.25
N THR A 81 4.82 10.73 -0.56
CA THR A 81 6.13 11.17 -1.01
C THR A 81 6.06 11.81 -2.40
N GLY A 82 6.57 13.03 -2.52
CA GLY A 82 6.55 13.80 -3.76
C GLY A 82 5.54 14.93 -3.75
N LYS A 83 5.37 15.56 -4.89
CA LYS A 83 4.43 16.66 -5.09
C LYS A 83 3.63 16.45 -6.36
N THR A 84 2.39 16.87 -6.35
CA THR A 84 1.56 16.97 -7.56
C THR A 84 0.92 18.35 -7.62
N THR A 85 0.80 18.87 -8.82
CA THR A 85 0.12 20.14 -9.09
C THR A 85 -1.13 19.96 -9.95
N LYS A 86 -1.36 18.75 -10.43
CA LYS A 86 -2.45 18.43 -11.34
C LYS A 86 -3.69 17.97 -10.56
N PRO A 87 -4.88 18.38 -10.97
CA PRO A 87 -6.12 17.83 -10.43
C PRO A 87 -6.27 16.38 -10.90
N ILE A 88 -6.26 15.44 -9.97
CA ILE A 88 -6.28 14.00 -10.26
C ILE A 88 -7.42 13.35 -9.50
N LEU A 89 -8.14 12.47 -10.18
CA LEU A 89 -9.12 11.58 -9.60
C LEU A 89 -8.50 10.20 -9.47
N VAL A 90 -8.23 9.76 -8.25
CA VAL A 90 -7.54 8.49 -7.98
C VAL A 90 -8.48 7.52 -7.30
N LYS A 91 -8.62 6.33 -7.86
CA LYS A 91 -9.28 5.21 -7.20
C LYS A 91 -8.22 4.29 -6.60
N VAL A 92 -8.28 4.09 -5.28
CA VAL A 92 -7.33 3.26 -4.55
C VAL A 92 -7.99 2.63 -3.32
N ALA A 93 -7.57 1.42 -2.96
CA ALA A 93 -8.11 0.71 -1.80
C ALA A 93 -7.70 1.35 -0.47
N ALA A 94 -6.48 1.84 -0.36
CA ALA A 94 -5.96 2.49 0.85
C ALA A 94 -5.06 3.67 0.50
N HIS A 95 -5.04 4.67 1.36
CA HIS A 95 -4.19 5.86 1.21
C HIS A 95 -3.75 6.39 2.57
N SER A 96 -2.66 7.16 2.60
CA SER A 96 -2.23 7.87 3.79
C SER A 96 -2.94 9.22 3.91
N GLU A 97 -3.11 9.73 5.14
CA GLU A 97 -3.72 11.04 5.39
C GLU A 97 -2.99 12.18 4.67
N ASN A 98 -1.66 12.15 4.68
CA ASN A 98 -0.85 13.16 3.98
C ASN A 98 -1.01 13.10 2.47
N ALA A 99 -1.21 11.91 1.90
CA ALA A 99 -1.51 11.75 0.48
C ALA A 99 -2.87 12.36 0.12
N ALA A 100 -3.88 12.12 0.94
CA ALA A 100 -5.20 12.73 0.76
C ALA A 100 -5.11 14.26 0.76
N LYS A 101 -4.44 14.86 1.76
CA LYS A 101 -4.25 16.30 1.84
C LYS A 101 -3.56 16.89 0.63
N LYS A 102 -2.49 16.26 0.16
CA LYS A 102 -1.74 16.74 -1.02
C LYS A 102 -2.56 16.69 -2.31
N ILE A 103 -3.39 15.67 -2.48
CA ILE A 103 -4.26 15.54 -3.65
C ILE A 103 -5.40 16.56 -3.59
N GLU A 104 -6.00 16.76 -2.44
CA GLU A 104 -7.04 17.78 -2.23
C GLU A 104 -6.51 19.19 -2.46
N ASP A 105 -5.31 19.52 -1.96
CA ASP A 105 -4.62 20.79 -2.19
C ASP A 105 -4.35 21.05 -3.67
N ALA A 106 -4.10 19.99 -4.44
CA ALA A 106 -3.92 20.07 -5.90
C ALA A 106 -5.26 20.13 -6.68
N GLY A 107 -6.40 20.09 -5.99
CA GLY A 107 -7.73 20.10 -6.60
C GLY A 107 -8.24 18.74 -7.06
N GLY A 108 -7.57 17.67 -6.67
CA GLY A 108 -7.98 16.30 -6.95
C GLY A 108 -8.87 15.71 -5.87
N GLN A 109 -9.27 14.47 -6.08
CA GLN A 109 -10.05 13.67 -5.11
C GLN A 109 -9.55 12.23 -5.10
N ILE A 110 -9.70 11.58 -3.96
CA ILE A 110 -9.44 10.15 -3.80
C ILE A 110 -10.78 9.42 -3.65
N LEU A 111 -10.99 8.41 -4.48
CA LEU A 111 -12.12 7.51 -4.38
C LEU A 111 -11.65 6.23 -3.67
N SER A 112 -12.21 5.93 -2.51
CA SER A 112 -11.99 4.68 -1.81
C SER A 112 -13.15 3.71 -2.06
N GLU A 113 -12.89 2.42 -2.09
CA GLU A 113 -13.95 1.41 -2.25
C GLU A 113 -15.02 1.48 -1.15
N THR A 114 -14.66 1.99 0.01
CA THR A 114 -15.59 2.21 1.12
C THR A 114 -16.56 3.35 0.85
N GLU A 115 -16.14 4.37 0.13
CA GLU A 115 -17.01 5.52 -0.19
C GLU A 115 -17.99 5.20 -1.32
N GLU A 116 -17.57 4.46 -2.34
CA GLU A 116 -18.47 4.00 -3.41
C GLU A 116 -19.62 3.15 -2.86
N LYS A 117 -19.34 2.25 -1.93
CA LYS A 117 -20.38 1.44 -1.27
C LYS A 117 -21.33 2.30 -0.42
N HIS A 118 -20.85 3.39 0.17
CA HIS A 118 -21.68 4.31 0.93
C HIS A 118 -22.57 5.16 0.04
N GLU A 119 -22.10 5.57 -1.13
CA GLU A 119 -22.91 6.31 -2.12
C GLU A 119 -23.95 5.41 -2.76
N GLU A 120 -23.61 4.20 -3.15
CA GLU A 120 -24.58 3.21 -3.68
C GLU A 120 -25.66 2.87 -2.67
N VAL A 121 -25.32 2.73 -1.39
CA VAL A 121 -26.28 2.46 -0.32
C VAL A 121 -27.20 3.67 -0.09
N LYS A 122 -26.67 4.89 -0.16
CA LYS A 122 -27.49 6.12 -0.04
C LYS A 122 -28.45 6.29 -1.22
N GLU A 123 -28.01 6.04 -2.44
CA GLU A 123 -28.87 6.08 -3.62
C GLU A 123 -30.00 5.04 -3.57
N THR A 124 -29.69 3.82 -3.10
CA THR A 124 -30.70 2.77 -2.93
C THR A 124 -31.68 3.07 -1.79
N GLU A 125 -31.25 3.69 -0.72
CA GLU A 125 -32.13 4.13 0.37
C GLU A 125 -33.03 5.30 -0.05
N GLU A 126 -32.53 6.27 -0.80
CA GLU A 126 -33.32 7.38 -1.31
C GLU A 126 -34.38 6.94 -2.35
N THR A 127 -34.04 5.96 -3.20
CA THR A 127 -35.00 5.40 -4.16
C THR A 127 -36.06 4.52 -3.49
N SER A 128 -35.75 3.84 -2.39
CA SER A 128 -36.76 3.06 -1.64
C SER A 128 -37.65 3.95 -0.75
N ALA A 129 -37.21 5.12 -0.35
CA ALA A 129 -37.99 6.07 0.44
C ALA A 129 -38.99 6.91 -0.42
N LYS A 130 -38.82 6.96 -1.72
CA LYS A 130 -39.70 7.67 -2.68
C LYS A 130 -40.81 6.80 -3.27
N SER A 131 -40.83 5.55 -3.00
CA SER A 131 -41.91 4.61 -3.38
C SER A 131 -42.80 4.27 -2.15
#